data_fbb8ce71120e8d68fdc6d399caf72e02
#
_entry.id   fbb8ce71120e8d68fdc6d399caf72e02
#
_cell.length_a   1.000
_cell.length_b   1.000
_cell.length_c   1.000
_cell.angle_alpha   90.00
_cell.angle_beta   90.00
_cell.angle_gamma   90.00
#
_symmetry.space_group_name_H-M   'P 1'
#
loop_
_entity.id
_entity.type
_entity.pdbx_description
1 polymer ?
#
loop_
_entity_poly.entity_id
_entity_poly.type
_entity_poly.pdbx_seq_one_letter_code
_entity_poly.pdbx_strand_id
1 'polypeptide(L)'
;MAKIWSWVQVDSIRSLCVVSFHQRAVMAASSTLQEDQVKQKQRIEASKLYINVSPDEKDPVVYSSSYNVSFLGIEKLHPFDASKWSHVQNFLSDDGVLKQKRIVEPVEATRDDLLVVHTEKYLDSLNSSYVVAQITEVAPVAFLPNFLVQWKLLHPFRKQVGGTVLSAKLAKERGWAINIGGGFHHCCANEGGGFCAYADITLAIQFAYTRLAISRVIIIDLDAHQGNGHERDFTNDDRVYIIDMYNEDIYPQDFKARKRINQAVALKSGTKTDRYLALLSQELKKAATIFKPELVVYNAGTDVLEGDPLGRLLVSPEGVKQRDEMVFRFAKDQKSPIIMLTSGGYMKTSARVIADSIKNLAAKRLISLPSGSSGSSS
;
A
#
# COMPACT_ATOMS: atom_id res chain seq x y z
N MET A 1 0.96 -62.61 36.36
CA MET A 1 1.79 -61.96 35.28
C MET A 1 1.02 -61.66 33.97
N ALA A 2 -0.28 -61.92 33.84
CA ALA A 2 -1.02 -61.70 32.58
C ALA A 2 -1.71 -60.31 32.47
N LYS A 3 -1.78 -59.50 33.52
CA LYS A 3 -2.45 -58.17 33.50
C LYS A 3 -1.54 -56.98 33.17
N ILE A 4 -0.24 -57.15 33.13
CA ILE A 4 0.70 -56.06 32.82
C ILE A 4 0.95 -55.91 31.30
N TRP A 5 0.74 -56.93 30.52
CA TRP A 5 0.94 -56.89 29.04
C TRP A 5 -0.21 -56.16 28.29
N SER A 6 -1.39 -55.99 28.83
CA SER A 6 -2.52 -55.36 28.15
C SER A 6 -2.43 -53.83 28.11
N TRP A 7 -1.76 -53.21 29.07
CA TRP A 7 -1.65 -51.71 29.13
C TRP A 7 -0.56 -51.18 28.20
N VAL A 8 0.55 -51.87 28.06
CA VAL A 8 1.68 -51.43 27.20
C VAL A 8 1.29 -51.46 25.69
N GLN A 9 0.46 -52.44 25.28
CA GLN A 9 0.01 -52.53 23.90
C GLN A 9 -1.01 -51.49 23.51
N VAL A 10 -1.88 -51.04 24.42
CA VAL A 10 -2.91 -50.02 24.17
C VAL A 10 -2.28 -48.64 24.05
N ASP A 11 -1.27 -48.32 24.86
CA ASP A 11 -0.56 -47.06 24.79
C ASP A 11 0.34 -46.95 23.55
N SER A 12 0.96 -48.04 23.10
CA SER A 12 1.73 -48.07 21.84
C SER A 12 0.84 -47.88 20.61
N ILE A 13 -0.36 -48.44 20.60
CA ILE A 13 -1.32 -48.30 19.47
C ILE A 13 -1.91 -46.87 19.49
N ARG A 14 -2.22 -46.30 20.65
CA ARG A 14 -2.67 -44.89 20.77
C ARG A 14 -1.60 -43.91 20.32
N SER A 15 -0.33 -44.11 20.70
CA SER A 15 0.79 -43.27 20.24
C SER A 15 1.00 -43.36 18.73
N LEU A 16 0.93 -44.56 18.13
CA LEU A 16 1.04 -44.76 16.69
C LEU A 16 -0.12 -44.13 15.91
N CYS A 17 -1.36 -44.22 16.44
CA CYS A 17 -2.53 -43.56 15.85
C CYS A 17 -2.43 -42.03 15.91
N VAL A 18 -1.97 -41.45 17.02
CA VAL A 18 -1.82 -39.99 17.18
C VAL A 18 -0.74 -39.47 16.26
N VAL A 19 0.39 -40.14 16.13
CA VAL A 19 1.47 -39.77 15.20
C VAL A 19 1.01 -39.86 13.74
N SER A 20 0.29 -40.94 13.37
CA SER A 20 -0.27 -41.09 12.01
C SER A 20 -1.32 -40.01 11.69
N PHE A 21 -2.16 -39.63 12.66
CA PHE A 21 -3.16 -38.56 12.48
C PHE A 21 -2.48 -37.19 12.32
N HIS A 22 -1.46 -36.91 13.13
CA HIS A 22 -0.69 -35.66 13.05
C HIS A 22 0.06 -35.56 11.72
N GLN A 23 0.72 -36.64 11.25
CA GLN A 23 1.38 -36.67 9.95
C GLN A 23 0.41 -36.46 8.78
N ARG A 24 -0.77 -37.09 8.81
CA ARG A 24 -1.79 -36.88 7.78
C ARG A 24 -2.33 -35.44 7.78
N ALA A 25 -2.54 -34.85 8.94
CA ALA A 25 -2.97 -33.46 9.07
C ALA A 25 -1.91 -32.49 8.53
N VAL A 26 -0.64 -32.71 8.83
CA VAL A 26 0.49 -31.90 8.31
C VAL A 26 0.63 -32.06 6.79
N MET A 27 0.51 -33.27 6.25
CA MET A 27 0.54 -33.52 4.80
C MET A 27 -0.66 -32.87 4.07
N ALA A 28 -1.86 -32.96 4.64
CA ALA A 28 -3.05 -32.32 4.08
C ALA A 28 -2.92 -30.78 4.10
N ALA A 29 -2.43 -30.20 5.19
CA ALA A 29 -2.17 -28.77 5.27
C ALA A 29 -1.10 -28.30 4.28
N SER A 30 -0.04 -29.09 4.09
CA SER A 30 1.01 -28.81 3.10
C SER A 30 0.49 -28.87 1.66
N SER A 31 -0.37 -29.86 1.32
CA SER A 31 -0.98 -29.95 -0.01
C SER A 31 -1.91 -28.78 -0.31
N THR A 32 -2.72 -28.36 0.68
CA THR A 32 -3.62 -27.20 0.53
C THR A 32 -2.84 -25.92 0.31
N LEU A 33 -1.74 -25.70 1.05
CA LEU A 33 -0.86 -24.54 0.88
C LEU A 33 -0.21 -24.51 -0.51
N GLN A 34 0.21 -25.66 -1.04
CA GLN A 34 0.76 -25.74 -2.40
C GLN A 34 -0.29 -25.44 -3.47
N GLU A 35 -1.50 -25.96 -3.32
CA GLU A 35 -2.61 -25.67 -4.23
C GLU A 35 -2.97 -24.18 -4.24
N ASP A 36 -3.00 -23.54 -3.08
CA ASP A 36 -3.29 -22.10 -2.96
C ASP A 36 -2.18 -21.26 -3.61
N GLN A 37 -0.91 -21.61 -3.44
CA GLN A 37 0.21 -20.95 -4.11
C GLN A 37 0.15 -21.10 -5.64
N VAL A 38 -0.23 -22.28 -6.14
CA VAL A 38 -0.41 -22.53 -7.58
C VAL A 38 -1.55 -21.66 -8.12
N LYS A 39 -2.70 -21.62 -7.45
CA LYS A 39 -3.84 -20.76 -7.84
C LYS A 39 -3.47 -19.29 -7.83
N GLN A 40 -2.79 -18.83 -6.78
CA GLN A 40 -2.30 -17.45 -6.67
C GLN A 40 -1.42 -17.09 -7.87
N LYS A 41 -0.43 -17.94 -8.19
CA LYS A 41 0.46 -17.73 -9.33
C LYS A 41 -0.31 -17.68 -10.65
N GLN A 42 -1.25 -18.60 -10.88
CA GLN A 42 -2.08 -18.62 -12.08
C GLN A 42 -2.90 -17.33 -12.24
N ARG A 43 -3.51 -16.83 -11.16
CA ARG A 43 -4.25 -15.54 -11.17
C ARG A 43 -3.33 -14.38 -11.56
N ILE A 44 -2.12 -14.31 -10.97
CA ILE A 44 -1.15 -13.25 -11.29
C ILE A 44 -0.70 -13.34 -12.75
N GLU A 45 -0.44 -14.54 -13.28
CA GLU A 45 -0.02 -14.73 -14.67
C GLU A 45 -1.13 -14.38 -15.67
N ALA A 46 -2.38 -14.66 -15.35
CA ALA A 46 -3.55 -14.34 -16.17
C ALA A 46 -3.96 -12.86 -16.09
N SER A 47 -3.48 -12.12 -15.09
CA SER A 47 -3.87 -10.74 -14.82
C SER A 47 -3.46 -9.78 -15.95
N LYS A 48 -4.34 -8.81 -16.20
CA LYS A 48 -4.14 -7.73 -17.18
C LYS A 48 -3.66 -6.43 -16.54
N LEU A 49 -3.36 -6.41 -15.25
CA LEU A 49 -2.94 -5.18 -14.55
C LEU A 49 -1.58 -4.65 -15.05
N TYR A 50 -0.70 -5.51 -15.55
CA TYR A 50 0.57 -5.10 -16.16
C TYR A 50 0.40 -4.77 -17.64
N ILE A 51 -0.19 -3.63 -17.93
CA ILE A 51 -0.31 -3.12 -19.29
C ILE A 51 1.06 -2.70 -19.85
N ASN A 52 1.19 -2.69 -21.17
CA ASN A 52 2.35 -2.14 -21.84
C ASN A 52 2.23 -0.62 -21.94
N VAL A 53 3.27 0.09 -21.51
CA VAL A 53 3.31 1.55 -21.46
C VAL A 53 4.56 2.03 -22.20
N SER A 54 4.36 2.74 -23.32
CA SER A 54 5.46 3.33 -24.11
C SER A 54 6.20 4.40 -23.30
N PRO A 55 7.53 4.30 -23.11
CA PRO A 55 8.32 5.32 -22.43
C PRO A 55 8.32 6.67 -23.14
N ASP A 56 8.21 6.66 -24.46
CA ASP A 56 8.23 7.89 -25.27
C ASP A 56 6.94 8.70 -25.13
N GLU A 57 5.83 8.01 -24.85
CA GLU A 57 4.51 8.63 -24.78
C GLU A 57 4.05 8.93 -23.35
N LYS A 58 4.48 8.13 -22.38
CA LYS A 58 3.97 8.16 -21.00
C LYS A 58 5.09 8.24 -19.97
N ASP A 59 4.85 9.04 -18.93
CA ASP A 59 5.69 9.09 -17.73
C ASP A 59 5.24 8.02 -16.73
N PRO A 60 6.11 7.53 -15.82
CA PRO A 60 5.71 6.55 -14.82
C PRO A 60 4.92 7.20 -13.67
N VAL A 61 3.92 7.99 -14.04
CA VAL A 61 2.94 8.61 -13.14
C VAL A 61 1.57 8.06 -13.47
N VAL A 62 0.98 7.37 -12.52
CA VAL A 62 -0.28 6.66 -12.65
C VAL A 62 -1.39 7.45 -11.96
N TYR A 63 -2.45 7.72 -12.68
CA TYR A 63 -3.66 8.36 -12.17
C TYR A 63 -4.85 8.08 -13.08
N SER A 64 -6.04 8.08 -12.51
CA SER A 64 -7.32 8.05 -13.20
C SER A 64 -8.29 9.04 -12.57
N SER A 65 -9.08 9.71 -13.39
CA SER A 65 -10.22 10.50 -12.88
C SER A 65 -11.21 9.65 -12.08
N SER A 66 -11.25 8.33 -12.36
CA SER A 66 -12.04 7.36 -11.60
C SER A 66 -11.55 7.11 -10.17
N TYR A 67 -10.40 7.64 -9.76
CA TYR A 67 -9.93 7.56 -8.37
C TYR A 67 -10.76 8.43 -7.43
N ASN A 68 -11.37 9.49 -7.96
CA ASN A 68 -12.16 10.41 -7.17
C ASN A 68 -13.49 9.75 -6.79
N VAL A 69 -13.80 9.77 -5.51
CA VAL A 69 -15.08 9.30 -5.00
C VAL A 69 -16.08 10.47 -5.11
N SER A 70 -17.18 10.27 -5.83
CA SER A 70 -18.25 11.25 -5.93
C SER A 70 -19.60 10.57 -5.73
N PHE A 71 -20.27 10.90 -4.65
CA PHE A 71 -21.50 10.26 -4.25
C PHE A 71 -22.52 11.24 -3.63
N LEU A 72 -23.15 12.08 -4.46
CA LEU A 72 -24.24 13.01 -4.06
C LEU A 72 -23.93 13.89 -2.83
N GLY A 73 -22.65 14.13 -2.52
CA GLY A 73 -22.23 14.91 -1.37
C GLY A 73 -22.00 14.11 -0.08
N ILE A 74 -22.29 12.81 -0.06
CA ILE A 74 -22.03 11.93 1.10
C ILE A 74 -20.51 11.83 1.37
N GLU A 75 -19.70 11.89 0.32
CA GLU A 75 -18.24 11.93 0.42
C GLU A 75 -17.72 13.08 1.28
N LYS A 76 -18.50 14.17 1.43
CA LYS A 76 -18.14 15.34 2.26
C LYS A 76 -18.32 15.11 3.76
N LEU A 77 -18.94 13.99 4.15
CA LEU A 77 -19.13 13.63 5.56
C LEU A 77 -17.87 13.00 6.18
N HIS A 78 -16.94 12.57 5.33
CA HIS A 78 -15.62 12.10 5.77
C HIS A 78 -14.60 13.24 5.65
N PRO A 79 -13.61 13.36 6.57
CA PRO A 79 -12.55 14.38 6.48
C PRO A 79 -11.69 14.25 5.22
N PHE A 80 -11.66 13.08 4.60
CA PHE A 80 -10.89 12.82 3.37
C PHE A 80 -11.45 13.63 2.20
N ASP A 81 -10.61 14.44 1.55
CA ASP A 81 -10.96 15.11 0.31
C ASP A 81 -11.03 14.10 -0.84
N ALA A 82 -12.25 13.72 -1.19
CA ALA A 82 -12.52 12.74 -2.24
C ALA A 82 -12.03 13.19 -3.65
N SER A 83 -11.66 14.46 -3.81
CA SER A 83 -11.11 15.06 -5.03
C SER A 83 -9.60 15.33 -4.93
N LYS A 84 -8.96 14.94 -3.83
CA LYS A 84 -7.52 15.21 -3.55
C LYS A 84 -6.63 14.83 -4.75
N TRP A 85 -6.87 13.68 -5.34
CA TRP A 85 -6.07 13.14 -6.42
C TRP A 85 -6.14 13.98 -7.70
N SER A 86 -7.35 14.47 -8.05
CA SER A 86 -7.51 15.40 -9.19
C SER A 86 -6.84 16.74 -8.93
N HIS A 87 -6.89 17.26 -7.69
CA HIS A 87 -6.21 18.48 -7.34
C HIS A 87 -4.69 18.34 -7.48
N VAL A 88 -4.09 17.22 -7.04
CA VAL A 88 -2.66 16.93 -7.26
C VAL A 88 -2.31 16.95 -8.74
N GLN A 89 -3.08 16.23 -9.56
CA GLN A 89 -2.87 16.15 -11.00
C GLN A 89 -2.99 17.53 -11.67
N ASN A 90 -4.00 18.33 -11.29
CA ASN A 90 -4.19 19.67 -11.82
C ASN A 90 -3.00 20.59 -11.46
N PHE A 91 -2.57 20.61 -10.19
CA PHE A 91 -1.41 21.41 -9.77
C PHE A 91 -0.13 21.02 -10.53
N LEU A 92 0.11 19.73 -10.75
CA LEU A 92 1.26 19.28 -11.53
C LEU A 92 1.18 19.72 -12.99
N SER A 93 -0.02 19.75 -13.56
CA SER A 93 -0.25 20.21 -14.94
C SER A 93 -0.12 21.73 -15.06
N ASP A 94 -0.72 22.48 -14.15
CA ASP A 94 -0.69 23.96 -14.12
C ASP A 94 0.74 24.47 -13.90
N ASP A 95 1.53 23.79 -13.06
CA ASP A 95 2.94 24.07 -12.83
C ASP A 95 3.86 23.63 -14.00
N GLY A 96 3.31 22.99 -15.04
CA GLY A 96 4.06 22.51 -16.20
C GLY A 96 4.97 21.30 -15.90
N VAL A 97 4.80 20.66 -14.75
CA VAL A 97 5.62 19.52 -14.31
C VAL A 97 5.21 18.24 -15.03
N LEU A 98 3.89 18.05 -15.24
CA LEU A 98 3.33 16.84 -15.83
C LEU A 98 2.28 17.20 -16.89
N LYS A 99 2.43 16.66 -18.09
CA LYS A 99 1.43 16.82 -19.14
C LYS A 99 0.36 15.72 -18.97
N GLN A 100 -0.92 16.09 -18.94
CA GLN A 100 -2.03 15.14 -18.77
C GLN A 100 -1.98 13.95 -19.75
N LYS A 101 -1.63 14.20 -21.01
CA LYS A 101 -1.47 13.15 -22.04
C LYS A 101 -0.37 12.14 -21.74
N ARG A 102 0.58 12.46 -20.83
CA ARG A 102 1.67 11.59 -20.43
C ARG A 102 1.38 10.75 -19.18
N ILE A 103 0.24 10.98 -18.54
CA ILE A 103 -0.23 10.18 -17.39
C ILE A 103 -0.64 8.79 -17.88
N VAL A 104 -0.32 7.78 -17.08
CA VAL A 104 -0.74 6.39 -17.32
C VAL A 104 -2.09 6.15 -16.66
N GLU A 105 -3.07 5.73 -17.44
CA GLU A 105 -4.39 5.29 -16.96
C GLU A 105 -4.30 3.80 -16.59
N PRO A 106 -4.52 3.40 -15.32
CA PRO A 106 -4.45 2.00 -14.92
C PRO A 106 -5.72 1.23 -15.30
N VAL A 107 -5.64 -0.09 -15.31
CA VAL A 107 -6.80 -0.99 -15.41
C VAL A 107 -7.37 -1.22 -14.00
N GLU A 108 -8.68 -1.41 -13.87
CA GLU A 108 -9.33 -1.79 -12.62
C GLU A 108 -8.94 -3.22 -12.22
N ALA A 109 -8.63 -3.44 -10.95
CA ALA A 109 -8.39 -4.78 -10.42
C ALA A 109 -9.68 -5.61 -10.44
N THR A 110 -9.62 -6.78 -11.02
CA THR A 110 -10.73 -7.74 -11.04
C THR A 110 -10.82 -8.50 -9.72
N ARG A 111 -11.93 -9.24 -9.52
CA ARG A 111 -12.06 -10.13 -8.37
C ARG A 111 -10.92 -11.16 -8.31
N ASP A 112 -10.51 -11.72 -9.46
CA ASP A 112 -9.41 -12.68 -9.51
C ASP A 112 -8.07 -12.05 -9.14
N ASP A 113 -7.83 -10.79 -9.53
CA ASP A 113 -6.65 -10.05 -9.08
C ASP A 113 -6.66 -9.84 -7.56
N LEU A 114 -7.82 -9.50 -6.99
CA LEU A 114 -7.96 -9.30 -5.54
C LEU A 114 -7.80 -10.61 -4.75
N LEU A 115 -8.26 -11.75 -5.30
CA LEU A 115 -8.09 -13.08 -4.71
C LEU A 115 -6.63 -13.57 -4.69
N VAL A 116 -5.69 -12.81 -5.21
CA VAL A 116 -4.24 -13.04 -5.03
C VAL A 116 -3.84 -12.88 -3.55
N VAL A 117 -4.52 -11.99 -2.83
CA VAL A 117 -4.27 -11.68 -1.42
C VAL A 117 -5.50 -11.92 -0.56
N HIS A 118 -6.64 -11.40 -0.99
CA HIS A 118 -7.86 -11.46 -0.18
C HIS A 118 -8.52 -12.83 -0.20
N THR A 119 -9.14 -13.20 0.92
CA THR A 119 -10.00 -14.39 0.98
C THR A 119 -11.34 -14.14 0.28
N GLU A 120 -11.93 -15.20 -0.28
CA GLU A 120 -13.28 -15.16 -0.86
C GLU A 120 -14.29 -14.60 0.14
N LYS A 121 -14.23 -15.10 1.38
CA LYS A 121 -15.11 -14.66 2.48
C LYS A 121 -15.05 -13.14 2.71
N TYR A 122 -13.85 -12.56 2.70
CA TYR A 122 -13.70 -11.12 2.86
C TYR A 122 -14.28 -10.36 1.67
N LEU A 123 -13.94 -10.75 0.44
CA LEU A 123 -14.47 -10.10 -0.76
C LEU A 123 -16.00 -10.23 -0.86
N ASP A 124 -16.57 -11.36 -0.43
CA ASP A 124 -18.02 -11.55 -0.39
C ASP A 124 -18.68 -10.65 0.67
N SER A 125 -18.00 -10.38 1.78
CA SER A 125 -18.52 -9.46 2.81
C SER A 125 -18.71 -8.04 2.29
N LEU A 126 -17.95 -7.61 1.29
CA LEU A 126 -18.09 -6.29 0.64
C LEU A 126 -19.40 -6.14 -0.18
N ASN A 127 -20.16 -7.22 -0.37
CA ASN A 127 -21.52 -7.16 -0.91
C ASN A 127 -22.54 -6.62 0.13
N SER A 128 -22.10 -6.37 1.36
CA SER A 128 -22.89 -5.70 2.39
C SER A 128 -22.48 -4.23 2.51
N SER A 129 -23.42 -3.32 2.21
CA SER A 129 -23.20 -1.87 2.39
C SER A 129 -22.88 -1.51 3.82
N TYR A 130 -23.40 -2.27 4.80
CA TYR A 130 -23.07 -2.11 6.22
C TYR A 130 -21.58 -2.39 6.50
N VAL A 131 -21.02 -3.47 5.95
CA VAL A 131 -19.60 -3.79 6.10
C VAL A 131 -18.73 -2.71 5.45
N VAL A 132 -19.11 -2.25 4.24
CA VAL A 132 -18.37 -1.17 3.57
C VAL A 132 -18.44 0.13 4.37
N ALA A 133 -19.59 0.45 4.98
CA ALA A 133 -19.74 1.62 5.84
C ALA A 133 -18.80 1.57 7.07
N GLN A 134 -18.62 0.39 7.65
CA GLN A 134 -17.67 0.21 8.76
C GLN A 134 -16.22 0.41 8.30
N ILE A 135 -15.83 -0.16 7.14
CA ILE A 135 -14.48 -0.04 6.60
C ILE A 135 -14.13 1.41 6.24
N THR A 136 -15.10 2.13 5.67
CA THR A 136 -14.91 3.51 5.20
C THR A 136 -15.24 4.56 6.23
N GLU A 137 -15.73 4.15 7.39
CA GLU A 137 -16.13 5.03 8.51
C GLU A 137 -17.19 6.07 8.12
N VAL A 138 -17.98 5.78 7.07
CA VAL A 138 -19.05 6.65 6.56
C VAL A 138 -20.40 5.99 6.81
N ALA A 139 -21.02 6.26 7.97
CA ALA A 139 -22.25 5.61 8.40
C ALA A 139 -23.40 5.67 7.38
N PRO A 140 -23.67 6.75 6.63
CA PRO A 140 -24.73 6.77 5.63
C PRO A 140 -24.59 5.73 4.50
N VAL A 141 -23.37 5.25 4.22
CA VAL A 141 -23.13 4.21 3.20
C VAL A 141 -23.89 2.92 3.53
N ALA A 142 -24.11 2.62 4.82
CA ALA A 142 -24.84 1.42 5.26
C ALA A 142 -26.28 1.34 4.70
N PHE A 143 -26.90 2.46 4.40
CA PHE A 143 -28.28 2.56 3.93
C PHE A 143 -28.40 2.60 2.41
N LEU A 144 -27.29 2.58 1.70
CA LEU A 144 -27.27 2.65 0.24
C LEU A 144 -27.44 1.26 -0.39
N PRO A 145 -28.11 1.15 -1.55
CA PRO A 145 -28.11 -0.08 -2.32
C PRO A 145 -26.68 -0.49 -2.68
N ASN A 146 -26.33 -1.75 -2.43
CA ASN A 146 -24.93 -2.19 -2.56
C ASN A 146 -24.35 -1.97 -3.98
N PHE A 147 -25.14 -2.10 -5.03
CA PHE A 147 -24.67 -1.85 -6.40
C PHE A 147 -24.14 -0.42 -6.59
N LEU A 148 -24.73 0.57 -5.88
CA LEU A 148 -24.23 1.94 -5.89
C LEU A 148 -22.91 2.06 -5.11
N VAL A 149 -22.80 1.37 -3.96
CA VAL A 149 -21.58 1.31 -3.17
C VAL A 149 -20.45 0.68 -3.99
N GLN A 150 -20.74 -0.42 -4.70
CA GLN A 150 -19.79 -1.08 -5.59
C GLN A 150 -19.31 -0.15 -6.72
N TRP A 151 -20.21 0.60 -7.32
CA TRP A 151 -19.89 1.47 -8.44
C TRP A 151 -19.20 2.77 -8.02
N LYS A 152 -19.75 3.45 -6.98
CA LYS A 152 -19.32 4.83 -6.63
C LYS A 152 -18.19 4.89 -5.61
N LEU A 153 -17.97 3.81 -4.86
CA LEU A 153 -16.99 3.79 -3.77
C LEU A 153 -15.94 2.69 -3.99
N LEU A 154 -16.33 1.45 -4.21
CA LEU A 154 -15.37 0.34 -4.32
C LEU A 154 -14.69 0.28 -5.69
N HIS A 155 -15.35 0.69 -6.79
CA HIS A 155 -14.71 0.80 -8.11
C HIS A 155 -13.53 1.79 -8.10
N PRO A 156 -13.62 3.03 -7.57
CA PRO A 156 -12.46 3.90 -7.36
C PRO A 156 -11.30 3.23 -6.64
N PHE A 157 -11.57 2.46 -5.59
CA PHE A 157 -10.53 1.76 -4.84
C PHE A 157 -9.90 0.64 -5.67
N ARG A 158 -10.68 -0.19 -6.38
CA ARG A 158 -10.12 -1.22 -7.27
C ARG A 158 -9.30 -0.63 -8.41
N LYS A 159 -9.68 0.55 -8.89
CA LYS A 159 -8.91 1.29 -9.89
C LYS A 159 -7.55 1.74 -9.34
N GLN A 160 -7.53 2.23 -8.08
CA GLN A 160 -6.29 2.60 -7.38
C GLN A 160 -5.40 1.39 -7.10
N VAL A 161 -5.99 0.24 -6.74
CA VAL A 161 -5.25 -1.05 -6.62
C VAL A 161 -4.52 -1.38 -7.92
N GLY A 162 -5.23 -1.31 -9.06
CA GLY A 162 -4.62 -1.52 -10.37
C GLY A 162 -3.46 -0.55 -10.64
N GLY A 163 -3.61 0.70 -10.19
CA GLY A 163 -2.54 1.71 -10.28
C GLY A 163 -1.33 1.36 -9.44
N THR A 164 -1.51 0.91 -8.21
CA THR A 164 -0.40 0.51 -7.32
C THR A 164 0.34 -0.71 -7.89
N VAL A 165 -0.39 -1.72 -8.35
CA VAL A 165 0.20 -2.91 -8.99
C VAL A 165 0.98 -2.52 -10.25
N LEU A 166 0.40 -1.70 -11.13
CA LEU A 166 1.08 -1.22 -12.35
C LEU A 166 2.33 -0.40 -12.03
N SER A 167 2.29 0.40 -10.97
CA SER A 167 3.43 1.23 -10.55
C SER A 167 4.66 0.38 -10.20
N ALA A 168 4.49 -0.83 -9.65
CA ALA A 168 5.62 -1.74 -9.40
C ALA A 168 6.32 -2.14 -10.71
N LYS A 169 5.55 -2.45 -11.77
CA LYS A 169 6.11 -2.74 -13.12
C LYS A 169 6.84 -1.53 -13.67
N LEU A 170 6.21 -0.36 -13.65
CA LEU A 170 6.79 0.87 -14.19
C LEU A 170 8.07 1.26 -13.43
N ALA A 171 8.09 1.12 -12.11
CA ALA A 171 9.29 1.36 -11.30
C ALA A 171 10.42 0.40 -11.67
N LYS A 172 10.13 -0.90 -11.84
CA LYS A 172 11.13 -1.89 -12.28
C LYS A 172 11.73 -1.54 -13.65
N GLU A 173 10.92 -1.03 -14.56
CA GLU A 173 11.34 -0.67 -15.93
C GLU A 173 12.09 0.66 -16.00
N ARG A 174 11.78 1.63 -15.12
CA ARG A 174 12.19 3.03 -15.25
C ARG A 174 12.91 3.58 -14.02
N GLY A 175 13.10 2.75 -12.98
CA GLY A 175 13.74 3.13 -11.72
C GLY A 175 12.80 3.77 -10.70
N TRP A 176 11.67 4.34 -11.12
CA TRP A 176 10.68 4.95 -10.24
C TRP A 176 9.28 4.93 -10.85
N ALA A 177 8.26 5.01 -10.01
CA ALA A 177 6.88 5.31 -10.40
C ALA A 177 6.13 5.99 -9.26
N ILE A 178 5.11 6.78 -9.59
CA ILE A 178 4.23 7.45 -8.64
C ILE A 178 2.79 7.09 -8.99
N ASN A 179 2.05 6.48 -8.04
CA ASN A 179 0.60 6.38 -8.12
C ASN A 179 -0.02 7.57 -7.35
N ILE A 180 -0.69 8.47 -8.07
CA ILE A 180 -1.45 9.57 -7.43
C ILE A 180 -2.73 8.96 -6.85
N GLY A 181 -2.59 8.18 -5.80
CA GLY A 181 -3.60 7.33 -5.15
C GLY A 181 -2.94 6.15 -4.46
N GLY A 182 -3.74 5.17 -4.06
CA GLY A 182 -3.28 3.95 -3.39
C GLY A 182 -2.76 4.18 -1.98
N GLY A 183 -2.03 3.20 -1.46
CA GLY A 183 -1.48 3.24 -0.11
C GLY A 183 -2.50 2.83 0.95
N PHE A 184 -3.31 1.82 0.68
CA PHE A 184 -4.37 1.33 1.58
C PHE A 184 -3.80 0.44 2.68
N HIS A 185 -2.96 1.01 3.53
CA HIS A 185 -2.09 0.33 4.49
C HIS A 185 -2.83 -0.26 5.72
N HIS A 186 -4.13 0.04 5.90
CA HIS A 186 -4.92 -0.57 6.97
C HIS A 186 -5.62 -1.86 6.55
N CYS A 187 -5.71 -2.17 5.27
CA CYS A 187 -6.33 -3.39 4.77
C CYS A 187 -5.33 -4.54 4.70
N CYS A 188 -5.76 -5.71 5.17
CA CYS A 188 -5.04 -6.98 5.02
C CYS A 188 -5.90 -8.01 4.27
N ALA A 189 -5.39 -9.23 4.13
CA ALA A 189 -6.05 -10.30 3.39
C ALA A 189 -7.51 -10.57 3.82
N ASN A 190 -7.81 -10.43 5.10
CA ASN A 190 -9.09 -10.85 5.71
C ASN A 190 -9.94 -9.69 6.25
N GLU A 191 -9.42 -8.46 6.28
CA GLU A 191 -10.03 -7.36 7.00
C GLU A 191 -9.64 -6.02 6.36
N GLY A 192 -10.61 -5.11 6.24
CA GLY A 192 -10.41 -3.71 5.87
C GLY A 192 -10.76 -2.78 7.03
N GLY A 193 -10.25 -1.56 6.98
CA GLY A 193 -10.51 -0.51 7.98
C GLY A 193 -9.83 0.79 7.59
N GLY A 194 -10.07 1.87 8.33
CA GLY A 194 -9.42 3.14 8.10
C GLY A 194 -9.50 3.63 6.64
N PHE A 195 -10.67 3.54 6.02
CA PHE A 195 -10.91 3.87 4.61
C PHE A 195 -10.19 2.96 3.59
N CYS A 196 -9.62 1.83 4.02
CA CYS A 196 -8.89 0.88 3.18
C CYS A 196 -9.72 -0.40 2.97
N ALA A 197 -10.29 -0.60 1.77
CA ALA A 197 -11.08 -1.78 1.45
C ALA A 197 -10.27 -2.89 0.73
N TYR A 198 -9.11 -2.58 0.19
CA TYR A 198 -8.25 -3.54 -0.52
C TYR A 198 -6.78 -3.33 -0.17
N ALA A 199 -6.02 -4.41 0.00
CA ALA A 199 -4.61 -4.41 0.37
C ALA A 199 -3.71 -4.20 -0.87
N ASP A 200 -3.70 -3.01 -1.42
CA ASP A 200 -2.99 -2.68 -2.67
C ASP A 200 -1.47 -2.83 -2.57
N ILE A 201 -0.89 -2.48 -1.41
CA ILE A 201 0.55 -2.65 -1.13
C ILE A 201 0.92 -4.12 -1.19
N THR A 202 0.17 -4.97 -0.47
CA THR A 202 0.39 -6.42 -0.44
C THR A 202 0.21 -7.02 -1.83
N LEU A 203 -0.85 -6.61 -2.56
CA LEU A 203 -1.09 -7.05 -3.93
C LEU A 203 0.09 -6.69 -4.86
N ALA A 204 0.55 -5.44 -4.83
CA ALA A 204 1.67 -5.01 -5.67
C ALA A 204 2.95 -5.83 -5.41
N ILE A 205 3.22 -6.17 -4.15
CA ILE A 205 4.38 -6.98 -3.76
C ILE A 205 4.23 -8.42 -4.25
N GLN A 206 3.06 -9.05 -4.12
CA GLN A 206 2.83 -10.43 -4.61
C GLN A 206 2.96 -10.51 -6.14
N PHE A 207 2.44 -9.50 -6.86
CA PHE A 207 2.63 -9.38 -8.31
C PHE A 207 4.12 -9.20 -8.68
N ALA A 208 4.85 -8.37 -7.92
CA ALA A 208 6.27 -8.14 -8.15
C ALA A 208 7.12 -9.41 -7.95
N TYR A 209 6.83 -10.19 -6.93
CA TYR A 209 7.48 -11.49 -6.71
C TYR A 209 7.29 -12.42 -7.90
N THR A 210 6.08 -12.53 -8.43
CA THR A 210 5.77 -13.50 -9.47
C THR A 210 6.24 -13.04 -10.86
N ARG A 211 6.09 -11.77 -11.21
CA ARG A 211 6.27 -11.29 -12.60
C ARG A 211 7.48 -10.39 -12.83
N LEU A 212 8.13 -9.87 -11.79
CA LEU A 212 9.23 -8.91 -11.93
C LEU A 212 10.57 -9.45 -11.44
N ALA A 213 10.64 -10.72 -11.06
CA ALA A 213 11.84 -11.34 -10.48
C ALA A 213 12.40 -10.51 -9.31
N ILE A 214 11.51 -9.98 -8.46
CA ILE A 214 11.83 -9.30 -7.21
C ILE A 214 11.68 -10.30 -6.08
N SER A 215 12.63 -10.33 -5.17
CA SER A 215 12.62 -11.24 -4.02
C SER A 215 12.75 -10.52 -2.68
N ARG A 216 13.13 -9.24 -2.67
CA ARG A 216 13.31 -8.46 -1.43
C ARG A 216 12.72 -7.07 -1.58
N VAL A 217 11.75 -6.76 -0.73
CA VAL A 217 11.02 -5.50 -0.77
C VAL A 217 11.18 -4.78 0.57
N ILE A 218 11.43 -3.48 0.54
CA ILE A 218 11.31 -2.64 1.72
C ILE A 218 10.03 -1.79 1.60
N ILE A 219 9.19 -1.84 2.63
CA ILE A 219 8.08 -0.90 2.81
C ILE A 219 8.58 0.21 3.72
N ILE A 220 8.50 1.45 3.25
CA ILE A 220 8.76 2.65 4.04
C ILE A 220 7.41 3.35 4.18
N ASP A 221 6.75 3.12 5.31
CA ASP A 221 5.46 3.72 5.62
C ASP A 221 5.70 4.97 6.47
N LEU A 222 5.36 6.11 5.91
CA LEU A 222 5.50 7.43 6.52
C LEU A 222 4.16 8.18 6.57
N ASP A 223 3.03 7.46 6.47
CA ASP A 223 1.72 7.94 6.87
C ASP A 223 1.72 8.17 8.39
N ALA A 224 0.89 9.07 8.89
CA ALA A 224 0.83 9.31 10.33
C ALA A 224 0.22 8.13 11.11
N HIS A 225 -0.56 7.27 10.44
CA HIS A 225 -1.18 6.08 11.02
C HIS A 225 -0.27 4.87 10.88
N GLN A 226 -0.35 3.93 11.82
CA GLN A 226 0.34 2.64 11.73
C GLN A 226 -0.21 1.81 10.56
N GLY A 227 0.67 1.25 9.72
CA GLY A 227 0.32 0.42 8.57
C GLY A 227 -0.04 -1.02 8.93
N ASN A 228 -1.00 -1.19 9.85
CA ASN A 228 -1.34 -2.49 10.45
C ASN A 228 -1.78 -3.55 9.43
N GLY A 229 -2.27 -3.18 8.26
CA GLY A 229 -2.71 -4.11 7.22
C GLY A 229 -1.53 -4.88 6.61
N HIS A 230 -0.57 -4.18 6.02
CA HIS A 230 0.61 -4.83 5.44
C HIS A 230 1.50 -5.49 6.52
N GLU A 231 1.54 -4.95 7.74
CA GLU A 231 2.23 -5.59 8.85
C GLU A 231 1.67 -6.99 9.15
N ARG A 232 0.33 -7.13 9.15
CA ARG A 232 -0.34 -8.41 9.34
C ARG A 232 -0.08 -9.37 8.19
N ASP A 233 -0.17 -8.90 6.95
CA ASP A 233 -0.01 -9.73 5.76
C ASP A 233 1.40 -10.31 5.64
N PHE A 234 2.42 -9.56 6.07
CA PHE A 234 3.81 -9.99 5.99
C PHE A 234 4.38 -10.55 7.30
N THR A 235 3.53 -10.97 8.26
CA THR A 235 3.97 -11.45 9.59
C THR A 235 5.00 -12.58 9.51
N ASN A 236 4.96 -13.44 8.48
CA ASN A 236 5.85 -14.58 8.31
C ASN A 236 6.63 -14.52 6.98
N ASP A 237 6.87 -13.34 6.44
CA ASP A 237 7.58 -13.16 5.16
C ASP A 237 8.82 -12.29 5.33
N ASP A 238 9.97 -12.92 5.53
CA ASP A 238 11.27 -12.23 5.73
C ASP A 238 11.81 -11.56 4.47
N ARG A 239 11.14 -11.73 3.31
CA ARG A 239 11.47 -11.02 2.08
C ARG A 239 11.04 -9.56 2.12
N VAL A 240 10.15 -9.20 3.06
CA VAL A 240 9.67 -7.84 3.28
C VAL A 240 10.29 -7.25 4.52
N TYR A 241 10.92 -6.10 4.40
CA TYR A 241 11.43 -5.29 5.50
C TYR A 241 10.54 -4.07 5.68
N ILE A 242 10.06 -3.82 6.89
CA ILE A 242 9.11 -2.74 7.18
C ILE A 242 9.76 -1.70 8.09
N ILE A 243 9.81 -0.46 7.59
CA ILE A 243 10.01 0.76 8.39
C ILE A 243 8.65 1.42 8.49
N ASP A 244 8.17 1.66 9.70
CA ASP A 244 6.92 2.38 9.94
C ASP A 244 7.14 3.49 10.98
N MET A 245 6.89 4.74 10.56
CA MET A 245 7.00 5.94 11.39
C MET A 245 5.61 6.52 11.63
N TYR A 246 4.99 6.17 12.71
CA TYR A 246 3.59 6.47 13.00
C TYR A 246 3.40 7.18 14.33
N ASN A 247 2.31 7.92 14.44
CA ASN A 247 1.86 8.51 15.70
C ASN A 247 1.17 7.44 16.55
N GLU A 248 1.78 7.03 17.67
CA GLU A 248 1.25 5.98 18.52
C GLU A 248 0.01 6.36 19.34
N ASP A 249 -0.33 7.65 19.38
CA ASP A 249 -1.47 8.18 20.13
C ASP A 249 -2.80 8.11 19.34
N ILE A 250 -2.75 7.71 18.05
CA ILE A 250 -3.91 7.66 17.15
C ILE A 250 -4.24 6.23 16.68
N TYR A 251 -5.29 6.08 15.89
CA TYR A 251 -5.69 4.83 15.22
C TYR A 251 -4.49 4.21 14.45
N PRO A 252 -4.36 2.89 14.30
CA PRO A 252 -5.26 1.83 14.82
C PRO A 252 -4.84 1.27 16.19
N GLN A 253 -3.65 1.60 16.68
CA GLN A 253 -3.06 1.05 17.92
C GLN A 253 -3.03 -0.50 17.94
N ASP A 254 -2.68 -1.10 16.80
CA ASP A 254 -2.63 -2.55 16.64
C ASP A 254 -1.30 -3.13 17.17
N PHE A 255 -1.29 -3.43 18.46
CA PHE A 255 -0.12 -3.98 19.15
C PHE A 255 0.34 -5.37 18.64
N LYS A 256 -0.55 -6.13 17.98
CA LYS A 256 -0.18 -7.43 17.41
C LYS A 256 0.57 -7.25 16.10
N ALA A 257 0.05 -6.41 15.23
CA ALA A 257 0.68 -6.10 13.96
C ALA A 257 2.06 -5.44 14.13
N ARG A 258 2.21 -4.53 15.11
CA ARG A 258 3.48 -3.85 15.44
C ARG A 258 4.68 -4.80 15.62
N LYS A 259 4.44 -6.04 16.05
CA LYS A 259 5.52 -7.03 16.24
C LYS A 259 6.23 -7.39 14.94
N ARG A 260 5.60 -7.12 13.80
CA ARG A 260 6.16 -7.39 12.47
C ARG A 260 7.08 -6.27 11.97
N ILE A 261 6.94 -5.06 12.50
CA ILE A 261 7.73 -3.91 12.05
C ILE A 261 9.20 -4.16 12.38
N ASN A 262 10.06 -4.09 11.37
CA ASN A 262 11.51 -4.27 11.57
C ASN A 262 12.15 -3.03 12.21
N GLN A 263 11.67 -1.83 11.85
CA GLN A 263 12.05 -0.56 12.44
C GLN A 263 10.79 0.26 12.77
N ALA A 264 10.28 0.11 13.98
CA ALA A 264 9.15 0.85 14.49
C ALA A 264 9.60 2.20 15.09
N VAL A 265 9.10 3.30 14.56
CA VAL A 265 9.33 4.64 15.06
C VAL A 265 8.03 5.22 15.59
N ALA A 266 7.74 4.92 16.85
CA ALA A 266 6.56 5.42 17.54
C ALA A 266 6.76 6.92 17.87
N LEU A 267 6.03 7.77 17.18
CA LEU A 267 6.01 9.21 17.38
C LEU A 267 4.88 9.59 18.34
N LYS A 268 4.99 10.78 18.93
CA LYS A 268 3.93 11.39 19.73
C LYS A 268 3.25 12.50 18.98
N SER A 269 1.96 12.72 19.27
CA SER A 269 1.23 13.89 18.81
C SER A 269 2.03 15.15 19.08
N GLY A 270 2.08 16.05 18.11
CA GLY A 270 2.88 17.27 18.20
C GLY A 270 4.36 17.12 17.83
N THR A 271 4.80 15.96 17.34
CA THR A 271 6.18 15.80 16.82
C THR A 271 6.41 16.76 15.66
N LYS A 272 7.45 17.61 15.79
CA LYS A 272 7.81 18.66 14.82
C LYS A 272 8.75 18.15 13.73
N THR A 273 8.87 18.92 12.65
CA THR A 273 9.68 18.66 11.45
C THR A 273 11.10 18.18 11.77
N ASP A 274 11.86 18.92 12.56
CA ASP A 274 13.27 18.61 12.81
C ASP A 274 13.44 17.25 13.47
N ARG A 275 12.63 16.94 14.48
CA ARG A 275 12.66 15.64 15.15
C ARG A 275 12.24 14.51 14.21
N TYR A 276 11.18 14.72 13.42
CA TYR A 276 10.67 13.78 12.45
C TYR A 276 11.75 13.42 11.42
N LEU A 277 12.36 14.43 10.77
CA LEU A 277 13.39 14.21 9.76
C LEU A 277 14.69 13.62 10.33
N ALA A 278 15.08 14.00 11.54
CA ALA A 278 16.23 13.41 12.20
C ALA A 278 16.06 11.90 12.44
N LEU A 279 14.87 11.48 12.93
CA LEU A 279 14.54 10.07 13.12
C LEU A 279 14.51 9.32 11.78
N LEU A 280 13.85 9.87 10.76
CA LEU A 280 13.83 9.28 9.43
C LEU A 280 15.25 9.06 8.88
N SER A 281 16.13 10.07 9.00
CA SER A 281 17.51 9.96 8.56
C SER A 281 18.26 8.82 9.25
N GLN A 282 18.05 8.67 10.56
CA GLN A 282 18.65 7.60 11.33
C GLN A 282 18.18 6.23 10.87
N GLU A 283 16.86 6.07 10.69
CA GLU A 283 16.27 4.77 10.34
C GLU A 283 16.61 4.36 8.89
N LEU A 284 16.64 5.30 7.95
CA LEU A 284 17.07 5.02 6.58
C LEU A 284 18.55 4.58 6.53
N LYS A 285 19.44 5.24 7.27
CA LYS A 285 20.84 4.83 7.37
C LYS A 285 20.99 3.43 7.96
N LYS A 286 20.23 3.11 9.00
CA LYS A 286 20.23 1.79 9.62
C LYS A 286 19.73 0.72 8.64
N ALA A 287 18.60 0.96 7.96
CA ALA A 287 18.07 0.05 6.96
C ALA A 287 19.08 -0.24 5.84
N ALA A 288 19.79 0.80 5.35
CA ALA A 288 20.78 0.67 4.30
C ALA A 288 21.92 -0.32 4.62
N THR A 289 22.22 -0.54 5.91
CA THR A 289 23.26 -1.49 6.37
C THR A 289 22.73 -2.91 6.60
N ILE A 290 21.42 -3.05 6.84
CA ILE A 290 20.82 -4.33 7.27
C ILE A 290 20.14 -5.05 6.10
N PHE A 291 19.46 -4.30 5.25
CA PHE A 291 18.61 -4.86 4.22
C PHE A 291 18.88 -4.23 2.86
N LYS A 292 19.10 -5.06 1.84
CA LYS A 292 19.32 -4.60 0.48
C LYS A 292 18.06 -4.88 -0.35
N PRO A 293 17.19 -3.88 -0.56
CA PRO A 293 15.94 -4.07 -1.28
C PRO A 293 16.18 -4.19 -2.79
N GLU A 294 15.25 -4.84 -3.47
CA GLU A 294 15.12 -4.88 -4.93
C GLU A 294 13.92 -4.06 -5.41
N LEU A 295 13.07 -3.63 -4.47
CA LEU A 295 11.98 -2.69 -4.67
C LEU A 295 11.75 -1.92 -3.37
N VAL A 296 11.56 -0.62 -3.47
CA VAL A 296 11.10 0.26 -2.39
C VAL A 296 9.63 0.58 -2.62
N VAL A 297 8.78 0.24 -1.66
CA VAL A 297 7.38 0.67 -1.61
C VAL A 297 7.28 1.78 -0.58
N TYR A 298 7.03 2.99 -1.05
CA TYR A 298 6.95 4.17 -0.22
C TYR A 298 5.51 4.62 -0.06
N ASN A 299 4.97 4.49 1.15
CA ASN A 299 3.67 5.00 1.53
C ASN A 299 3.83 6.44 2.05
N ALA A 300 3.48 7.42 1.23
CA ALA A 300 3.81 8.83 1.41
C ALA A 300 2.63 9.65 1.95
N GLY A 301 1.94 9.17 2.99
CA GLY A 301 0.82 9.89 3.60
C GLY A 301 1.20 11.33 3.94
N THR A 302 0.30 12.28 3.69
CA THR A 302 0.48 13.71 3.99
C THR A 302 -0.25 14.16 5.23
N ASP A 303 -0.86 13.25 5.97
CA ASP A 303 -1.50 13.49 7.26
C ASP A 303 -0.51 13.78 8.40
N VAL A 304 0.78 13.67 8.15
CA VAL A 304 1.84 14.15 9.04
C VAL A 304 1.90 15.68 9.13
N LEU A 305 1.22 16.40 8.21
CA LEU A 305 1.24 17.86 8.14
C LEU A 305 0.67 18.51 9.41
N GLU A 306 1.30 19.63 9.79
CA GLU A 306 0.75 20.52 10.82
C GLU A 306 -0.66 20.96 10.45
N GLY A 307 -1.61 20.77 11.37
CA GLY A 307 -3.01 21.07 11.19
C GLY A 307 -3.86 19.93 10.66
N ASP A 308 -3.27 18.79 10.29
CA ASP A 308 -4.04 17.61 9.89
C ASP A 308 -4.85 17.09 11.10
N PRO A 309 -6.20 16.94 10.94
CA PRO A 309 -7.08 16.61 12.06
C PRO A 309 -6.91 15.17 12.55
N LEU A 310 -6.43 14.26 11.72
CA LEU A 310 -6.32 12.85 12.06
C LEU A 310 -4.88 12.44 12.43
N GLY A 311 -3.87 12.96 11.72
CA GLY A 311 -2.48 12.59 11.94
C GLY A 311 -1.83 13.22 13.16
N ARG A 312 -2.24 14.45 13.54
CA ARG A 312 -1.82 15.17 14.77
C ARG A 312 -0.31 15.37 14.94
N LEU A 313 0.45 15.28 13.87
CA LEU A 313 1.86 15.67 13.85
C LEU A 313 2.01 17.14 13.44
N LEU A 314 3.22 17.70 13.56
CA LEU A 314 3.51 19.11 13.24
C LEU A 314 4.64 19.20 12.19
N VAL A 315 4.55 18.42 11.13
CA VAL A 315 5.51 18.46 10.03
C VAL A 315 5.09 19.56 9.06
N SER A 316 6.01 20.46 8.75
CA SER A 316 5.76 21.56 7.82
C SER A 316 5.67 21.06 6.36
N PRO A 317 5.06 21.82 5.43
CA PRO A 317 5.07 21.49 4.00
C PRO A 317 6.50 21.30 3.44
N GLU A 318 7.47 22.09 3.90
CA GLU A 318 8.87 21.93 3.53
C GLU A 318 9.46 20.63 4.11
N GLY A 319 9.05 20.25 5.33
CA GLY A 319 9.42 18.98 5.96
C GLY A 319 8.94 17.78 5.16
N VAL A 320 7.72 17.82 4.60
CA VAL A 320 7.20 16.76 3.72
C VAL A 320 8.04 16.65 2.44
N LYS A 321 8.39 17.77 1.80
CA LYS A 321 9.27 17.77 0.62
C LYS A 321 10.65 17.17 0.93
N GLN A 322 11.24 17.52 2.07
CA GLN A 322 12.52 16.96 2.51
C GLN A 322 12.41 15.47 2.85
N ARG A 323 11.32 15.05 3.49
CA ARG A 323 11.00 13.64 3.77
C ARG A 323 11.02 12.81 2.48
N ASP A 324 10.27 13.24 1.48
CA ASP A 324 10.15 12.54 0.21
C ASP A 324 11.50 12.52 -0.54
N GLU A 325 12.24 13.63 -0.53
CA GLU A 325 13.59 13.69 -1.08
C GLU A 325 14.54 12.67 -0.42
N MET A 326 14.48 12.53 0.91
CA MET A 326 15.30 11.57 1.66
C MET A 326 15.00 10.12 1.25
N VAL A 327 13.72 9.76 1.09
CA VAL A 327 13.33 8.40 0.70
C VAL A 327 13.75 8.09 -0.75
N PHE A 328 13.58 9.04 -1.67
CA PHE A 328 14.03 8.86 -3.05
C PHE A 328 15.56 8.80 -3.18
N ARG A 329 16.31 9.57 -2.37
CA ARG A 329 17.77 9.44 -2.29
C ARG A 329 18.17 8.06 -1.75
N PHE A 330 17.55 7.59 -0.69
CA PHE A 330 17.76 6.24 -0.18
C PHE A 330 17.57 5.19 -1.27
N ALA A 331 16.46 5.21 -2.01
CA ALA A 331 16.21 4.26 -3.10
C ALA A 331 17.29 4.34 -4.19
N LYS A 332 17.70 5.54 -4.57
CA LYS A 332 18.78 5.79 -5.55
C LYS A 332 20.11 5.24 -5.07
N ASP A 333 20.48 5.49 -3.82
CA ASP A 333 21.74 5.02 -3.22
C ASP A 333 21.77 3.50 -3.09
N GLN A 334 20.63 2.87 -2.80
CA GLN A 334 20.44 1.41 -2.79
C GLN A 334 20.37 0.82 -4.22
N LYS A 335 20.31 1.65 -5.28
CA LYS A 335 20.09 1.24 -6.68
C LYS A 335 18.81 0.42 -6.85
N SER A 336 17.78 0.74 -6.08
CA SER A 336 16.50 0.04 -6.05
C SER A 336 15.41 0.89 -6.69
N PRO A 337 14.58 0.31 -7.57
CA PRO A 337 13.38 0.99 -8.03
C PRO A 337 12.45 1.35 -6.88
N ILE A 338 11.74 2.46 -7.02
CA ILE A 338 10.83 2.98 -6.00
C ILE A 338 9.43 3.23 -6.57
N ILE A 339 8.40 2.79 -5.84
CA ILE A 339 7.02 3.26 -6.04
C ILE A 339 6.64 4.19 -4.89
N MET A 340 6.02 5.32 -5.22
CA MET A 340 5.44 6.25 -4.25
C MET A 340 3.91 6.19 -4.36
N LEU A 341 3.25 6.00 -3.22
CA LEU A 341 1.80 5.99 -3.07
C LEU A 341 1.41 7.20 -2.22
N THR A 342 0.45 7.99 -2.69
CA THR A 342 0.17 9.29 -2.07
C THR A 342 -0.75 9.24 -0.84
N SER A 343 -1.32 8.07 -0.54
CA SER A 343 -1.94 7.67 0.74
C SER A 343 -2.77 8.75 1.48
N GLY A 344 -2.68 8.78 2.81
CA GLY A 344 -3.41 9.69 3.71
C GLY A 344 -3.19 11.17 3.46
N GLY A 345 -3.89 11.99 4.25
CA GLY A 345 -3.88 13.44 4.19
C GLY A 345 -5.29 14.01 4.03
N TYR A 346 -5.72 14.77 5.06
CA TYR A 346 -7.11 15.16 5.27
C TYR A 346 -7.32 16.69 5.22
N MET A 347 -6.26 17.42 4.88
CA MET A 347 -6.33 18.85 4.67
C MET A 347 -6.50 19.21 3.19
N LYS A 348 -7.20 20.29 2.89
CA LYS A 348 -7.29 20.82 1.52
C LYS A 348 -5.93 21.19 0.93
N THR A 349 -4.97 21.56 1.78
CA THR A 349 -3.59 21.89 1.38
C THR A 349 -2.75 20.67 1.03
N SER A 350 -3.14 19.45 1.44
CA SER A 350 -2.39 18.22 1.19
C SER A 350 -2.08 18.01 -0.29
N ALA A 351 -3.05 18.26 -1.17
CA ALA A 351 -2.87 18.12 -2.61
C ALA A 351 -1.78 19.05 -3.17
N ARG A 352 -1.70 20.29 -2.70
CA ARG A 352 -0.65 21.24 -3.10
C ARG A 352 0.72 20.78 -2.62
N VAL A 353 0.81 20.31 -1.37
CA VAL A 353 2.07 19.81 -0.78
C VAL A 353 2.59 18.58 -1.52
N ILE A 354 1.71 17.64 -1.91
CA ILE A 354 2.07 16.49 -2.73
C ILE A 354 2.62 16.95 -4.09
N ALA A 355 1.94 17.87 -4.77
CA ALA A 355 2.39 18.39 -6.06
C ALA A 355 3.75 19.11 -5.94
N ASP A 356 3.94 19.92 -4.90
CA ASP A 356 5.21 20.60 -4.63
C ASP A 356 6.35 19.63 -4.34
N SER A 357 6.05 18.53 -3.62
CA SER A 357 7.02 17.47 -3.37
C SER A 357 7.45 16.77 -4.67
N ILE A 358 6.51 16.37 -5.51
CA ILE A 358 6.80 15.74 -6.81
C ILE A 358 7.62 16.70 -7.69
N LYS A 359 7.27 17.98 -7.72
CA LYS A 359 8.03 19.03 -8.41
C LYS A 359 9.47 19.15 -7.89
N ASN A 360 9.65 19.10 -6.56
CA ASN A 360 10.97 19.10 -5.92
C ASN A 360 11.79 17.88 -6.33
N LEU A 361 11.18 16.67 -6.34
CA LEU A 361 11.86 15.44 -6.79
C LEU A 361 12.37 15.57 -8.24
N ALA A 362 11.58 16.16 -9.12
CA ALA A 362 11.99 16.42 -10.51
C ALA A 362 13.12 17.45 -10.58
N ALA A 363 13.01 18.57 -9.85
CA ALA A 363 14.06 19.60 -9.78
C ALA A 363 15.39 19.06 -9.25
N LYS A 364 15.34 18.13 -8.28
CA LYS A 364 16.51 17.44 -7.71
C LYS A 364 17.03 16.28 -8.57
N ARG A 365 16.43 16.02 -9.73
CA ARG A 365 16.76 14.91 -10.63
C ARG A 365 16.72 13.53 -9.95
N LEU A 366 15.79 13.39 -9.02
CA LEU A 366 15.47 12.11 -8.37
C LEU A 366 14.42 11.32 -9.17
N ILE A 367 13.62 12.03 -9.95
CA ILE A 367 12.73 11.50 -10.98
C ILE A 367 12.99 12.23 -12.30
N SER A 368 12.79 11.54 -13.44
CA SER A 368 13.00 12.09 -14.77
C SER A 368 11.65 12.35 -15.44
N LEU A 369 11.16 13.57 -15.32
CA LEU A 369 10.01 14.06 -16.08
C LEU A 369 10.54 14.89 -17.27
N PRO A 370 10.02 14.73 -18.49
CA PRO A 370 10.43 15.57 -19.61
C PRO A 370 10.15 17.04 -19.26
N SER A 371 11.20 17.85 -19.19
CA SER A 371 11.07 19.28 -19.02
C SER A 371 10.10 19.80 -20.10
N GLY A 372 9.05 20.50 -19.68
CA GLY A 372 8.25 21.25 -20.62
C GLY A 372 9.22 22.17 -21.40
N SER A 373 9.48 21.86 -22.64
CA SER A 373 10.15 22.82 -23.52
C SER A 373 9.31 24.09 -23.45
N SER A 374 9.83 25.11 -22.75
CA SER A 374 9.39 26.47 -22.97
C SER A 374 9.48 26.69 -24.45
N GLY A 375 8.36 26.70 -25.15
CA GLY A 375 8.32 27.06 -26.54
C GLY A 375 8.92 28.46 -26.66
N SER A 376 10.15 28.52 -27.12
CA SER A 376 10.64 29.71 -27.76
C SER A 376 9.85 29.88 -29.04
N SER A 377 8.75 30.65 -28.95
CA SER A 377 8.16 31.27 -30.12
C SER A 377 9.19 32.26 -30.64
N SER A 378 9.85 31.86 -31.70
CA SER A 378 10.48 32.80 -32.65
C SER A 378 9.43 33.27 -33.62
#